data_bf4bff7ac2eed18fa2f2cd3ef19e343f
#
_entry.id   bf4bff7ac2eed18fa2f2cd3ef19e343f
#
_cell.length_a   1.000
_cell.length_b   1.000
_cell.length_c   1.000
_cell.angle_alpha   90.00
_cell.angle_beta   90.00
_cell.angle_gamma   90.00
#
_symmetry.space_group_name_H-M   'P 1'
#
loop_
_entity.id
_entity.type
_entity.pdbx_description
1 polymer ?
#
loop_
_entity_poly.entity_id
_entity_poly.type
_entity_poly.pdbx_seq_one_letter_code
_entity_poly.pdbx_strand_id
1 'polypeptide(L)'
;MQLLMPVEHPAERRLKVSHAMNYAEKHGQSMNTLSGLFHNLRQTRFNHERYERVVVSKEPLEQFKKWCRVLQPGDGESWKDYTVFKSVTWIGSGAPVDAPDGWVVLPNALNAELILPERTIDWFRHNIRTLTVVADIVQMSRKPTESHPFINELYEIIIGLEQLPEILMSIDDQGDLDTMAEVKDRLWKTAKSLEEQVNEEVSQAMNDAKMNLSGSELLEALSDGAAFQRKLQEATTDVITEAMEKAKQTMVQTLEGTGVRCPYDIFSSQWPAKINRKTIDEIDQALETKLKTGEIEHMLLLATKLGPLRERCEEIVRSLIEFDQWICIAQWAVARQCVLPEFVDHGIYVEQGRHLL
;
A
#
# COMPACT_ATOMS: atom_id res chain seq x y z
N MET A 1 -30.28 8.81 25.54
CA MET A 1 -29.83 9.34 26.83
C MET A 1 -29.06 10.66 26.71
N GLN A 2 -28.29 10.93 25.64
CA GLN A 2 -27.60 12.20 25.39
C GLN A 2 -28.56 13.40 25.13
N LEU A 3 -29.81 13.18 24.72
CA LEU A 3 -30.80 14.22 24.52
C LEU A 3 -31.21 14.97 25.81
N LEU A 4 -30.90 14.44 26.97
CA LEU A 4 -31.26 14.99 28.28
C LEU A 4 -30.09 15.69 28.98
N MET A 5 -28.92 15.79 28.36
CA MET A 5 -27.82 16.55 28.93
C MET A 5 -28.08 18.06 28.83
N PRO A 6 -27.71 18.85 29.84
CA PRO A 6 -27.79 20.31 29.76
C PRO A 6 -26.94 20.78 28.56
N VAL A 7 -27.55 21.55 27.68
CA VAL A 7 -26.94 22.04 26.44
C VAL A 7 -26.34 23.38 26.70
N GLU A 8 -25.02 23.52 26.58
CA GLU A 8 -24.32 24.78 26.79
C GLU A 8 -24.77 25.90 25.82
N HIS A 9 -25.20 25.52 24.59
CA HIS A 9 -25.64 26.46 23.54
C HIS A 9 -26.96 26.02 22.87
N PRO A 10 -28.11 26.17 23.52
CA PRO A 10 -29.38 25.66 22.99
C PRO A 10 -29.80 26.30 21.67
N ALA A 11 -29.48 27.58 21.44
CA ALA A 11 -29.78 28.27 20.19
C ALA A 11 -28.98 27.73 19.00
N GLU A 12 -27.70 27.44 19.19
CA GLU A 12 -26.84 26.84 18.17
C GLU A 12 -27.31 25.43 17.80
N ARG A 13 -27.64 24.62 18.79
CA ARG A 13 -28.17 23.27 18.58
C ARG A 13 -29.50 23.30 17.81
N ARG A 14 -30.40 24.23 18.15
CA ARG A 14 -31.65 24.44 17.42
C ARG A 14 -31.38 24.78 15.95
N LEU A 15 -30.39 25.64 15.69
CA LEU A 15 -30.01 26.04 14.34
C LEU A 15 -29.50 24.83 13.52
N LYS A 16 -28.61 24.03 14.09
CA LYS A 16 -28.09 22.81 13.43
C LYS A 16 -29.20 21.82 13.11
N VAL A 17 -30.11 21.56 14.04
CA VAL A 17 -31.28 20.71 13.81
C VAL A 17 -32.17 21.30 12.70
N SER A 18 -32.39 22.62 12.70
CA SER A 18 -33.15 23.31 11.67
C SER A 18 -32.56 23.11 10.27
N HIS A 19 -31.24 23.29 10.16
CA HIS A 19 -30.55 23.08 8.90
C HIS A 19 -30.66 21.62 8.43
N ALA A 20 -30.49 20.65 9.33
CA ALA A 20 -30.58 19.23 9.02
C ALA A 20 -32.01 18.83 8.59
N MET A 21 -33.07 19.29 9.30
CA MET A 21 -34.45 19.02 8.94
C MET A 21 -34.82 19.64 7.59
N ASN A 22 -34.45 20.89 7.35
CA ASN A 22 -34.67 21.56 6.06
C ASN A 22 -33.99 20.83 4.90
N TYR A 23 -32.80 20.34 5.12
CA TYR A 23 -32.06 19.52 4.14
C TYR A 23 -32.77 18.19 3.89
N ALA A 24 -33.23 17.51 4.94
CA ALA A 24 -33.96 16.24 4.82
C ALA A 24 -35.28 16.40 4.06
N GLU A 25 -35.99 17.49 4.29
CA GLU A 25 -37.27 17.79 3.58
C GLU A 25 -37.06 18.11 2.10
N LYS A 26 -36.03 18.93 1.79
CA LYS A 26 -35.78 19.37 0.41
C LYS A 26 -34.99 18.37 -0.42
N HIS A 27 -34.10 17.62 0.20
CA HIS A 27 -33.13 16.74 -0.45
C HIS A 27 -33.14 15.32 0.15
N GLY A 28 -34.37 14.76 0.30
CA GLY A 28 -34.58 13.48 0.98
C GLY A 28 -33.72 12.32 0.45
N GLN A 29 -33.51 12.24 -0.87
CA GLN A 29 -32.65 11.19 -1.46
C GLN A 29 -31.20 11.35 -1.05
N SER A 30 -30.65 12.57 -1.12
CA SER A 30 -29.27 12.87 -0.70
C SER A 30 -29.09 12.64 0.80
N MET A 31 -30.09 13.03 1.61
CA MET A 31 -30.10 12.76 3.04
C MET A 31 -30.09 11.27 3.36
N ASN A 32 -30.84 10.45 2.60
CA ASN A 32 -30.84 9.00 2.76
C ASN A 32 -29.50 8.37 2.40
N THR A 33 -28.87 8.84 1.32
CA THR A 33 -27.52 8.39 0.94
C THR A 33 -26.51 8.73 2.03
N LEU A 34 -26.53 9.95 2.53
CA LEU A 34 -25.67 10.40 3.62
C LEU A 34 -25.91 9.57 4.89
N SER A 35 -27.17 9.35 5.27
CA SER A 35 -27.53 8.49 6.40
C SER A 35 -27.00 7.06 6.26
N GLY A 36 -27.02 6.51 5.04
CA GLY A 36 -26.41 5.21 4.74
C GLY A 36 -24.91 5.18 4.99
N LEU A 37 -24.18 6.21 4.56
CA LEU A 37 -22.74 6.32 4.84
C LEU A 37 -22.46 6.43 6.33
N PHE A 38 -23.20 7.26 7.06
CA PHE A 38 -23.05 7.38 8.50
C PHE A 38 -23.47 6.10 9.25
N HIS A 39 -24.45 5.35 8.73
CA HIS A 39 -24.77 4.02 9.24
C HIS A 39 -23.59 3.08 9.09
N ASN A 40 -22.94 3.05 7.93
CA ASN A 40 -21.73 2.26 7.70
C ASN A 40 -20.61 2.71 8.65
N LEU A 41 -20.41 4.02 8.86
CA LEU A 41 -19.43 4.54 9.79
C LEU A 41 -19.64 4.02 11.21
N ARG A 42 -20.89 3.96 11.69
CA ARG A 42 -21.25 3.39 13.01
C ARG A 42 -20.94 1.90 13.13
N GLN A 43 -20.90 1.15 12.03
CA GLN A 43 -20.55 -0.28 12.02
C GLN A 43 -19.04 -0.52 12.04
N THR A 44 -18.25 0.52 11.86
CA THR A 44 -16.79 0.42 11.93
C THR A 44 -16.29 0.62 13.36
N ARG A 45 -15.08 0.13 13.62
CA ARG A 45 -14.35 0.46 14.85
C ARG A 45 -13.12 1.27 14.46
N PHE A 46 -13.10 2.51 14.91
CA PHE A 46 -11.90 3.32 14.78
C PHE A 46 -10.92 2.95 15.90
N ASN A 47 -9.72 2.53 15.50
CA ASN A 47 -8.68 2.19 16.45
C ASN A 47 -7.84 3.44 16.75
N HIS A 48 -8.02 3.99 17.95
CA HIS A 48 -7.23 5.11 18.47
C HIS A 48 -5.87 4.66 19.02
N GLU A 49 -5.63 3.34 19.16
CA GLU A 49 -4.37 2.84 19.68
C GLU A 49 -3.24 3.21 18.73
N ARG A 50 -2.23 3.83 19.28
CA ARG A 50 -0.98 4.07 18.57
C ARG A 50 -0.25 2.74 18.48
N TYR A 51 -0.29 2.13 17.31
CA TYR A 51 0.48 0.92 17.06
C TYR A 51 1.97 1.25 17.07
N GLU A 52 2.62 0.93 18.16
CA GLU A 52 4.05 1.12 18.30
C GLU A 52 4.75 -0.24 18.28
N ARG A 53 5.48 -0.49 17.24
CA ARG A 53 6.28 -1.70 17.06
C ARG A 53 7.70 -1.44 17.55
N VAL A 54 8.17 -2.13 18.59
CA VAL A 54 9.54 -2.03 19.09
C VAL A 54 10.28 -3.32 18.75
N VAL A 55 11.36 -3.24 18.01
CA VAL A 55 12.30 -4.34 17.78
C VAL A 55 13.65 -3.90 18.31
N VAL A 56 14.16 -4.64 19.27
CA VAL A 56 15.55 -4.48 19.72
C VAL A 56 16.45 -5.13 18.69
N SER A 57 17.25 -4.35 18.01
CA SER A 57 18.20 -4.86 17.03
C SER A 57 19.63 -4.67 17.53
N LYS A 58 20.43 -5.74 17.39
CA LYS A 58 21.90 -5.70 17.59
C LYS A 58 22.65 -5.43 16.28
N GLU A 59 21.91 -5.25 15.18
CA GLU A 59 22.51 -5.04 13.86
C GLU A 59 23.04 -3.61 13.68
N PRO A 60 24.03 -3.40 12.79
CA PRO A 60 24.60 -2.09 12.56
C PRO A 60 23.58 -1.05 12.12
N LEU A 61 23.68 0.15 12.66
CA LEU A 61 22.82 1.31 12.37
C LEU A 61 22.61 1.58 10.87
N GLU A 62 23.62 1.29 10.07
CA GLU A 62 23.66 1.58 8.64
C GLU A 62 22.58 0.86 7.84
N GLN A 63 22.23 -0.36 8.23
CA GLN A 63 21.18 -1.14 7.57
C GLN A 63 19.78 -0.58 7.81
N PHE A 64 19.60 0.13 8.92
CA PHE A 64 18.31 0.63 9.36
C PHE A 64 18.10 2.13 9.09
N LYS A 65 19.12 2.86 8.63
CA LYS A 65 19.08 4.31 8.39
C LYS A 65 17.93 4.79 7.52
N LYS A 66 17.38 3.93 6.66
CA LYS A 66 16.34 4.30 5.71
C LYS A 66 14.93 4.08 6.22
N TRP A 67 14.73 3.24 7.26
CA TRP A 67 13.39 2.78 7.63
C TRP A 67 13.18 2.46 9.12
N CYS A 68 14.04 2.97 9.98
CA CYS A 68 13.93 2.73 11.41
C CYS A 68 13.48 3.94 12.21
N ARG A 69 12.76 3.63 13.24
CA ARG A 69 12.15 4.59 14.15
C ARG A 69 13.10 5.11 15.21
N VAL A 70 12.90 6.34 15.52
CA VAL A 70 13.43 7.04 16.65
C VAL A 70 12.32 7.33 17.63
N LEU A 71 12.48 6.86 18.87
CA LEU A 71 11.73 7.38 19.98
C LEU A 71 12.71 8.10 20.88
N GLN A 72 12.39 9.32 21.22
CA GLN A 72 13.11 10.05 22.22
C GLN A 72 12.15 10.30 23.37
N PRO A 73 12.50 9.89 24.59
CA PRO A 73 11.70 10.25 25.75
C PRO A 73 11.59 11.77 25.82
N GLY A 74 10.38 12.27 26.08
CA GLY A 74 10.19 13.65 26.47
C GLY A 74 10.85 13.96 27.82
N ASP A 75 10.98 15.24 28.16
CA ASP A 75 11.50 15.64 29.47
C ASP A 75 10.68 15.00 30.60
N GLY A 76 11.31 14.13 31.38
CA GLY A 76 10.67 13.42 32.49
C GLY A 76 10.11 12.03 32.15
N GLU A 77 10.19 11.58 30.89
CA GLU A 77 9.81 10.23 30.49
C GLU A 77 11.00 9.25 30.63
N SER A 78 10.69 8.03 31.08
CA SER A 78 11.68 6.96 31.22
C SER A 78 11.61 6.01 30.02
N TRP A 79 12.75 5.42 29.64
CA TRP A 79 12.80 4.33 28.66
C TRP A 79 11.93 3.14 29.04
N LYS A 80 11.67 2.94 30.32
CA LYS A 80 10.78 1.90 30.84
C LYS A 80 9.33 2.10 30.39
N ASP A 81 8.90 3.34 30.17
CA ASP A 81 7.55 3.66 29.72
C ASP A 81 7.31 3.20 28.28
N TYR A 82 8.37 3.05 27.51
CA TYR A 82 8.32 2.57 26.13
C TYR A 82 8.49 1.05 25.98
N THR A 83 8.91 0.35 27.01
CA THR A 83 9.06 -1.12 27.00
C THR A 83 7.71 -1.85 27.06
N VAL A 84 6.64 -1.16 27.41
CA VAL A 84 5.28 -1.70 27.47
C VAL A 84 4.69 -1.89 26.07
N PHE A 85 5.23 -1.22 25.06
CA PHE A 85 4.76 -1.32 23.67
C PHE A 85 5.33 -2.57 23.01
N LYS A 86 4.45 -3.44 22.53
CA LYS A 86 4.77 -4.80 22.06
C LYS A 86 5.74 -4.90 20.87
N SER A 87 6.06 -3.84 20.18
CA SER A 87 7.15 -3.83 19.22
C SER A 87 7.55 -2.41 18.81
N VAL A 88 8.69 -1.90 19.26
CA VAL A 88 9.30 -0.63 18.83
C VAL A 88 10.70 -0.94 18.34
N THR A 89 11.10 -0.44 17.18
CA THR A 89 12.49 -0.54 16.73
C THR A 89 13.23 0.72 17.14
N TRP A 90 14.31 0.55 17.88
CA TRP A 90 15.12 1.63 18.41
C TRP A 90 16.46 1.69 17.73
N ILE A 91 16.82 2.83 17.16
CA ILE A 91 18.11 3.06 16.55
C ILE A 91 18.56 4.50 16.80
N GLY A 92 19.78 4.72 17.26
CA GLY A 92 20.27 6.06 17.52
C GLY A 92 21.77 6.13 17.76
N SER A 93 22.31 7.32 17.84
CA SER A 93 23.73 7.58 18.14
C SER A 93 23.92 7.90 19.63
N GLY A 94 24.23 6.90 20.40
CA GLY A 94 24.41 7.00 21.84
C GLY A 94 23.19 6.50 22.61
N ALA A 95 23.39 5.47 23.41
CA ALA A 95 22.37 4.97 24.31
C ALA A 95 22.25 5.89 25.54
N PRO A 96 21.04 6.22 25.99
CA PRO A 96 20.87 6.82 27.30
C PRO A 96 21.33 5.83 28.39
N VAL A 97 21.69 6.33 29.54
CA VAL A 97 22.26 5.55 30.63
C VAL A 97 21.35 4.40 31.09
N ASP A 98 20.05 4.53 30.87
CA ASP A 98 18.99 3.59 31.26
C ASP A 98 18.40 2.79 30.10
N ALA A 99 18.93 2.95 28.88
CA ALA A 99 18.46 2.18 27.73
C ALA A 99 18.95 0.71 27.82
N PRO A 100 18.10 -0.26 27.43
CA PRO A 100 18.52 -1.66 27.39
C PRO A 100 19.70 -1.89 26.44
N ASP A 101 20.51 -2.91 26.72
CA ASP A 101 21.63 -3.29 25.85
C ASP A 101 21.18 -3.52 24.40
N GLY A 102 21.87 -2.88 23.47
CA GLY A 102 21.59 -2.97 22.04
C GLY A 102 20.57 -1.94 21.53
N TRP A 103 20.10 -1.05 22.38
CA TRP A 103 19.29 0.08 22.00
C TRP A 103 20.17 1.26 21.58
N VAL A 104 19.77 1.92 20.52
CA VAL A 104 20.48 3.06 19.96
C VAL A 104 19.50 4.21 19.78
N VAL A 105 19.86 5.39 20.28
CA VAL A 105 19.00 6.58 20.30
C VAL A 105 19.42 7.55 19.21
N LEU A 106 18.48 7.99 18.39
CA LEU A 106 18.74 8.95 17.32
C LEU A 106 18.51 10.41 17.81
N PRO A 107 19.17 11.40 17.17
CA PRO A 107 19.03 12.81 17.55
C PRO A 107 17.60 13.35 17.28
N ASN A 108 17.20 14.37 18.07
CA ASN A 108 15.87 15.01 18.09
C ASN A 108 15.32 15.57 16.76
N ALA A 109 16.13 15.65 15.72
CA ALA A 109 15.76 16.36 14.50
C ALA A 109 15.22 15.44 13.37
N LEU A 110 14.98 14.15 13.66
CA LEU A 110 14.54 13.22 12.62
C LEU A 110 13.02 13.04 12.66
N ASN A 111 12.40 13.20 11.49
CA ASN A 111 10.98 12.97 11.32
C ASN A 111 10.66 11.47 11.57
N ALA A 112 9.78 11.20 12.52
CA ALA A 112 9.42 9.83 12.91
C ALA A 112 8.80 9.03 11.76
N GLU A 113 8.10 9.68 10.83
CA GLU A 113 7.49 9.06 9.65
C GLU A 113 8.54 8.58 8.65
N LEU A 114 9.67 9.28 8.55
CA LEU A 114 10.79 8.85 7.70
C LEU A 114 11.59 7.69 8.29
N ILE A 115 11.39 7.39 9.56
CA ILE A 115 12.17 6.42 10.29
C ILE A 115 11.43 5.09 10.48
N LEU A 116 10.11 5.15 10.61
CA LEU A 116 9.22 3.99 10.58
C LEU A 116 8.01 4.23 9.71
N PRO A 117 8.19 4.21 8.40
CA PRO A 117 7.09 4.36 7.47
C PRO A 117 6.00 3.31 7.69
N GLU A 118 6.37 2.08 8.05
CA GLU A 118 5.43 1.00 8.32
C GLU A 118 4.41 1.35 9.40
N ARG A 119 4.80 2.10 10.43
CA ARG A 119 3.88 2.47 11.50
C ARG A 119 2.73 3.33 11.02
N THR A 120 3.04 4.33 10.21
CA THR A 120 2.02 5.19 9.62
C THR A 120 1.12 4.39 8.71
N ILE A 121 1.71 3.57 7.84
CA ILE A 121 0.98 2.70 6.91
C ILE A 121 0.10 1.70 7.69
N ASP A 122 0.63 1.03 8.71
CA ASP A 122 -0.11 0.08 9.53
C ASP A 122 -1.27 0.74 10.28
N TRP A 123 -1.10 1.97 10.77
CA TRP A 123 -2.19 2.70 11.37
C TRP A 123 -3.34 2.94 10.37
N PHE A 124 -3.04 3.31 9.13
CA PHE A 124 -4.04 3.47 8.08
C PHE A 124 -4.67 2.12 7.69
N ARG A 125 -3.90 1.05 7.55
CA ARG A 125 -4.39 -0.30 7.28
C ARG A 125 -5.33 -0.80 8.37
N HIS A 126 -5.01 -0.59 9.64
CA HIS A 126 -5.89 -0.97 10.75
C HIS A 126 -7.20 -0.21 10.78
N ASN A 127 -7.19 1.03 10.30
CA ASN A 127 -8.36 1.88 10.23
C ASN A 127 -9.01 1.92 8.84
N ILE A 128 -8.55 1.10 7.89
CA ILE A 128 -8.94 1.18 6.48
C ILE A 128 -10.46 1.17 6.28
N ARG A 129 -11.19 0.34 7.01
CA ARG A 129 -12.65 0.25 6.91
C ARG A 129 -13.33 1.56 7.28
N THR A 130 -12.90 2.18 8.37
CA THR A 130 -13.43 3.48 8.81
C THR A 130 -13.06 4.58 7.84
N LEU A 131 -11.79 4.62 7.43
CA LEU A 131 -11.27 5.64 6.54
C LEU A 131 -11.85 5.55 5.12
N THR A 132 -12.18 4.35 4.64
CA THR A 132 -12.91 4.19 3.36
C THR A 132 -14.29 4.84 3.44
N VAL A 133 -15.03 4.63 4.51
CA VAL A 133 -16.34 5.30 4.68
C VAL A 133 -16.17 6.82 4.80
N VAL A 134 -15.14 7.29 5.50
CA VAL A 134 -14.81 8.72 5.56
C VAL A 134 -14.48 9.25 4.15
N ALA A 135 -13.72 8.52 3.36
CA ALA A 135 -13.41 8.87 1.98
C ALA A 135 -14.67 8.97 1.10
N ASP A 136 -15.63 8.07 1.27
CA ASP A 136 -16.93 8.11 0.58
C ASP A 136 -17.73 9.36 0.97
N ILE A 137 -17.72 9.73 2.25
CA ILE A 137 -18.32 10.98 2.74
C ILE A 137 -17.65 12.20 2.12
N VAL A 138 -16.33 12.21 2.05
CA VAL A 138 -15.53 13.26 1.40
C VAL A 138 -15.91 13.39 -0.07
N GLN A 139 -15.97 12.28 -0.80
CA GLN A 139 -16.34 12.29 -2.23
C GLN A 139 -17.77 12.81 -2.46
N MET A 140 -18.73 12.40 -1.63
CA MET A 140 -20.11 12.86 -1.72
C MET A 140 -20.19 14.38 -1.48
N SER A 141 -19.43 14.91 -0.57
CA SER A 141 -19.46 16.31 -0.18
C SER A 141 -18.67 17.25 -1.12
N ARG A 142 -17.79 16.72 -1.98
CA ARG A 142 -17.00 17.50 -2.96
C ARG A 142 -17.82 18.21 -4.05
N LYS A 143 -19.07 17.81 -4.27
CA LYS A 143 -19.93 18.40 -5.30
C LYS A 143 -21.25 18.87 -4.67
N PRO A 144 -21.26 19.94 -3.88
CA PRO A 144 -22.52 20.55 -3.52
C PRO A 144 -23.10 21.18 -4.79
N THR A 145 -24.13 20.56 -5.36
CA THR A 145 -24.89 21.13 -6.50
C THR A 145 -25.66 22.37 -6.06
N GLU A 146 -25.89 22.49 -4.75
CA GLU A 146 -26.54 23.65 -4.12
C GLU A 146 -25.85 23.90 -2.77
N SER A 147 -25.50 25.16 -2.49
CA SER A 147 -24.96 25.60 -1.21
C SER A 147 -26.03 25.53 -0.14
N HIS A 148 -26.11 24.45 0.60
CA HIS A 148 -27.00 24.30 1.73
C HIS A 148 -26.19 24.36 3.06
N PRO A 149 -26.63 25.13 4.09
CA PRO A 149 -25.89 25.30 5.33
C PRO A 149 -25.48 23.97 5.98
N PHE A 150 -26.36 22.97 5.97
CA PHE A 150 -26.09 21.64 6.52
C PHE A 150 -24.93 20.93 5.80
N ILE A 151 -24.85 21.01 4.47
CA ILE A 151 -23.75 20.42 3.71
C ILE A 151 -22.46 21.23 3.84
N ASN A 152 -22.59 22.55 3.97
CA ASN A 152 -21.41 23.40 4.22
C ASN A 152 -20.77 23.08 5.58
N GLU A 153 -21.58 22.86 6.63
CA GLU A 153 -21.06 22.40 7.94
C GLU A 153 -20.33 21.06 7.81
N LEU A 154 -20.89 20.11 7.05
CA LEU A 154 -20.22 18.83 6.79
C LEU A 154 -18.90 19.03 6.02
N TYR A 155 -18.92 19.90 5.00
CA TYR A 155 -17.72 20.18 4.21
C TYR A 155 -16.60 20.80 5.07
N GLU A 156 -16.93 21.70 5.99
CA GLU A 156 -15.94 22.27 6.90
C GLU A 156 -15.31 21.24 7.84
N ILE A 157 -16.06 20.20 8.22
CA ILE A 157 -15.52 19.10 9.02
C ILE A 157 -14.47 18.32 8.23
N ILE A 158 -14.73 18.04 6.97
CA ILE A 158 -13.88 17.14 6.14
C ILE A 158 -12.77 17.87 5.37
N ILE A 159 -12.68 19.18 5.48
CA ILE A 159 -11.66 19.98 4.81
C ILE A 159 -10.25 19.48 5.17
N GLY A 160 -9.39 19.34 4.16
CA GLY A 160 -8.05 18.80 4.31
C GLY A 160 -7.93 17.28 4.12
N LEU A 161 -9.06 16.58 3.86
CA LEU A 161 -9.05 15.15 3.49
C LEU A 161 -9.41 14.88 2.02
N GLU A 162 -9.33 15.90 1.17
CA GLU A 162 -9.72 15.78 -0.24
C GLU A 162 -8.89 14.74 -1.00
N GLN A 163 -7.65 14.51 -0.58
CA GLN A 163 -6.75 13.52 -1.18
C GLN A 163 -6.87 12.12 -0.56
N LEU A 164 -7.61 11.99 0.57
CA LEU A 164 -7.71 10.71 1.28
C LEU A 164 -8.20 9.55 0.38
N PRO A 165 -9.23 9.70 -0.47
CA PRO A 165 -9.69 8.62 -1.32
C PRO A 165 -8.61 8.08 -2.25
N GLU A 166 -7.83 8.96 -2.86
CA GLU A 166 -6.76 8.60 -3.80
C GLU A 166 -5.58 7.92 -3.08
N ILE A 167 -5.22 8.44 -1.92
CA ILE A 167 -4.12 7.89 -1.12
C ILE A 167 -4.49 6.51 -0.56
N LEU A 168 -5.73 6.30 -0.09
CA LEU A 168 -6.17 4.99 0.39
C LEU A 168 -6.12 3.92 -0.71
N MET A 169 -6.43 4.28 -1.95
CA MET A 169 -6.32 3.35 -3.08
C MET A 169 -4.86 2.96 -3.39
N SER A 170 -3.90 3.84 -3.08
CA SER A 170 -2.48 3.60 -3.32
C SER A 170 -1.75 2.84 -2.19
N ILE A 171 -2.41 2.56 -1.06
CA ILE A 171 -1.75 1.91 0.09
C ILE A 171 -1.25 0.50 -0.24
N ASP A 172 -2.01 -0.24 -1.04
CA ASP A 172 -1.69 -1.61 -1.43
C ASP A 172 -1.24 -1.72 -2.90
N ASP A 173 -1.14 -0.60 -3.62
CA ASP A 173 -0.67 -0.54 -5.00
C ASP A 173 0.86 -0.40 -5.00
N GLN A 174 1.55 -1.50 -5.31
CA GLN A 174 3.01 -1.54 -5.44
C GLN A 174 3.48 -1.35 -6.89
N GLY A 175 2.56 -1.29 -7.86
CA GLY A 175 2.87 -0.97 -9.26
C GLY A 175 4.00 -1.81 -9.87
N ASP A 176 5.10 -1.14 -10.24
CA ASP A 176 6.25 -1.78 -10.88
C ASP A 176 6.96 -2.83 -9.99
N LEU A 177 6.81 -2.76 -8.67
CA LEU A 177 7.41 -3.72 -7.74
C LEU A 177 6.77 -5.10 -7.86
N ASP A 178 5.45 -5.17 -8.04
CA ASP A 178 4.74 -6.44 -8.26
C ASP A 178 5.21 -7.12 -9.54
N THR A 179 5.38 -6.34 -10.62
CA THR A 179 5.91 -6.83 -11.89
C THR A 179 7.34 -7.36 -11.73
N MET A 180 8.19 -6.63 -10.99
CA MET A 180 9.57 -7.03 -10.72
C MET A 180 9.62 -8.30 -9.86
N ALA A 181 8.74 -8.44 -8.87
CA ALA A 181 8.62 -9.66 -8.05
C ALA A 181 8.22 -10.86 -8.91
N GLU A 182 7.25 -10.69 -9.81
CA GLU A 182 6.86 -11.75 -10.75
C GLU A 182 8.01 -12.18 -11.67
N VAL A 183 8.79 -11.24 -12.18
CA VAL A 183 9.97 -11.53 -13.00
C VAL A 183 10.99 -12.35 -12.21
N LYS A 184 11.27 -11.94 -10.95
CA LYS A 184 12.18 -12.66 -10.06
C LYS A 184 11.73 -14.10 -9.83
N ASP A 185 10.44 -14.29 -9.50
CA ASP A 185 9.89 -15.62 -9.22
C ASP A 185 9.93 -16.56 -10.42
N ARG A 186 9.88 -16.02 -11.62
CA ARG A 186 9.92 -16.78 -12.89
C ARG A 186 11.31 -16.92 -13.47
N LEU A 187 12.32 -16.17 -12.99
CA LEU A 187 13.65 -16.08 -13.59
C LEU A 187 14.26 -17.46 -13.90
N TRP A 188 14.39 -18.31 -12.90
CA TRP A 188 14.96 -19.65 -13.03
C TRP A 188 14.17 -20.56 -13.98
N LYS A 189 12.86 -20.50 -13.92
CA LYS A 189 11.98 -21.28 -14.79
C LYS A 189 12.13 -20.84 -16.25
N THR A 190 12.19 -19.53 -16.48
CA THR A 190 12.40 -18.95 -17.83
C THR A 190 13.76 -19.35 -18.37
N ALA A 191 14.84 -19.20 -17.59
CA ALA A 191 16.18 -19.56 -18.00
C ALA A 191 16.27 -21.04 -18.38
N LYS A 192 15.67 -21.93 -17.58
CA LYS A 192 15.66 -23.37 -17.85
C LYS A 192 14.85 -23.72 -19.10
N SER A 193 13.70 -23.10 -19.31
CA SER A 193 12.90 -23.28 -20.51
C SER A 193 13.67 -22.87 -21.79
N LEU A 194 14.41 -21.77 -21.72
CA LEU A 194 15.26 -21.28 -22.80
C LEU A 194 16.44 -22.26 -23.09
N GLU A 195 17.08 -22.81 -22.05
CA GLU A 195 18.10 -23.84 -22.21
C GLU A 195 17.55 -25.07 -22.95
N GLU A 196 16.38 -25.54 -22.54
CA GLU A 196 15.72 -26.68 -23.17
C GLU A 196 15.37 -26.38 -24.63
N GLN A 197 14.82 -25.21 -24.92
CA GLN A 197 14.45 -24.76 -26.26
C GLN A 197 15.67 -24.66 -27.20
N VAL A 198 16.76 -24.02 -26.76
CA VAL A 198 18.00 -23.92 -27.54
C VAL A 198 18.53 -25.34 -27.89
N ASN A 199 18.60 -26.22 -26.89
CA ASN A 199 19.11 -27.55 -27.09
C ASN A 199 18.21 -28.39 -28.01
N GLU A 200 16.90 -28.18 -27.99
CA GLU A 200 15.95 -28.86 -28.87
C GLU A 200 16.08 -28.35 -30.33
N GLU A 201 16.10 -27.03 -30.56
CA GLU A 201 16.27 -26.41 -31.88
C GLU A 201 17.59 -26.88 -32.54
N VAL A 202 18.68 -26.90 -31.79
CA VAL A 202 19.98 -27.34 -32.28
C VAL A 202 19.99 -28.86 -32.54
N SER A 203 19.35 -29.67 -31.68
CA SER A 203 19.25 -31.12 -31.88
C SER A 203 18.46 -31.49 -33.15
N GLN A 204 17.39 -30.76 -33.44
CA GLN A 204 16.62 -30.91 -34.67
C GLN A 204 17.48 -30.55 -35.88
N ALA A 205 18.15 -29.43 -35.89
CA ALA A 205 19.05 -29.00 -36.96
C ALA A 205 20.18 -30.03 -37.22
N MET A 206 20.76 -30.57 -36.15
CA MET A 206 21.78 -31.65 -36.27
C MET A 206 21.22 -32.90 -36.87
N ASN A 207 19.98 -33.30 -36.54
CA ASN A 207 19.35 -34.47 -37.16
C ASN A 207 19.04 -34.25 -38.62
N ASP A 208 18.56 -33.07 -39.00
CA ASP A 208 18.30 -32.71 -40.39
C ASP A 208 19.61 -32.67 -41.21
N ALA A 209 20.69 -32.14 -40.65
CA ALA A 209 22.01 -32.19 -41.28
C ALA A 209 22.53 -33.60 -41.47
N LYS A 210 22.30 -34.50 -40.49
CA LYS A 210 22.66 -35.95 -40.66
C LYS A 210 21.88 -36.62 -41.77
N MET A 211 20.61 -36.32 -41.96
CA MET A 211 19.75 -36.89 -43.00
C MET A 211 20.16 -36.41 -44.39
N ASN A 212 20.83 -35.26 -44.52
CA ASN A 212 21.27 -34.71 -45.81
C ASN A 212 22.69 -35.10 -46.19
N LEU A 213 23.37 -35.97 -45.42
CA LEU A 213 24.72 -36.44 -45.74
C LEU A 213 24.72 -37.45 -46.91
N SER A 214 25.67 -37.29 -47.81
CA SER A 214 25.89 -38.22 -48.89
C SER A 214 26.44 -39.56 -48.37
N GLY A 215 26.27 -40.64 -49.14
CA GLY A 215 26.73 -41.98 -48.75
C GLY A 215 28.24 -42.06 -48.50
N SER A 216 29.06 -41.28 -49.21
CA SER A 216 30.51 -41.11 -48.94
C SER A 216 30.86 -40.44 -47.63
N GLU A 217 30.11 -39.43 -47.25
CA GLU A 217 30.29 -38.71 -45.98
C GLU A 217 29.85 -39.56 -44.80
N LEU A 218 28.86 -40.43 -44.98
CA LEU A 218 28.44 -41.41 -43.99
C LEU A 218 29.53 -42.49 -43.74
N LEU A 219 30.23 -42.89 -44.75
CA LEU A 219 31.36 -43.88 -44.69
C LEU A 219 32.57 -43.23 -43.97
N GLU A 220 32.86 -41.96 -44.24
CA GLU A 220 33.90 -41.19 -43.57
C GLU A 220 33.55 -41.00 -42.09
N ALA A 221 32.29 -40.74 -41.75
CA ALA A 221 31.77 -40.62 -40.41
C ALA A 221 31.87 -41.90 -39.58
N LEU A 222 31.73 -43.05 -40.21
CA LEU A 222 31.89 -44.37 -39.57
C LEU A 222 33.37 -44.73 -39.33
N SER A 223 34.31 -44.09 -40.07
CA SER A 223 35.75 -44.31 -39.93
C SER A 223 36.42 -43.37 -38.91
N ASP A 224 35.95 -42.13 -38.76
CA ASP A 224 36.42 -41.16 -37.79
C ASP A 224 35.27 -40.35 -37.18
N GLY A 225 34.74 -40.83 -36.06
CA GLY A 225 33.62 -40.22 -35.32
C GLY A 225 33.92 -38.77 -34.80
N ALA A 226 35.20 -38.45 -34.61
CA ALA A 226 35.59 -37.10 -34.16
C ALA A 226 35.58 -36.09 -35.30
N ALA A 227 35.99 -36.48 -36.51
CA ALA A 227 35.91 -35.64 -37.70
C ALA A 227 34.45 -35.42 -38.11
N PHE A 228 33.60 -36.41 -37.97
CA PHE A 228 32.17 -36.31 -38.20
C PHE A 228 31.49 -35.32 -37.25
N GLN A 229 31.77 -35.41 -35.97
CA GLN A 229 31.19 -34.46 -35.01
C GLN A 229 31.64 -33.01 -35.29
N ARG A 230 32.88 -32.78 -35.71
CA ARG A 230 33.37 -31.44 -36.09
C ARG A 230 32.63 -30.90 -37.31
N LYS A 231 32.48 -31.70 -38.38
CA LYS A 231 31.71 -31.30 -39.58
C LYS A 231 30.25 -31.01 -39.27
N LEU A 232 29.63 -31.79 -38.38
CA LEU A 232 28.25 -31.57 -37.96
C LEU A 232 28.15 -30.24 -37.13
N GLN A 233 29.11 -30.00 -36.30
CA GLN A 233 29.20 -28.79 -35.50
C GLN A 233 29.41 -27.52 -36.36
N GLU A 234 30.29 -27.62 -37.39
CA GLU A 234 30.50 -26.57 -38.36
C GLU A 234 29.24 -26.28 -39.18
N ALA A 235 28.51 -27.33 -39.63
CA ALA A 235 27.26 -27.19 -40.39
C ALA A 235 26.10 -26.63 -39.55
N THR A 236 26.16 -26.71 -38.23
CA THR A 236 25.09 -26.23 -37.33
C THR A 236 25.51 -24.97 -36.55
N THR A 237 26.70 -24.44 -36.79
CA THR A 237 27.21 -23.26 -36.06
C THR A 237 26.30 -22.04 -36.14
N ASP A 238 25.75 -21.79 -37.33
CA ASP A 238 24.83 -20.63 -37.53
C ASP A 238 23.54 -20.84 -36.77
N VAL A 239 22.97 -22.05 -36.75
CA VAL A 239 21.76 -22.35 -35.98
C VAL A 239 21.98 -22.25 -34.48
N ILE A 240 23.15 -22.73 -34.01
CA ILE A 240 23.52 -22.59 -32.58
C ILE A 240 23.60 -21.12 -32.20
N THR A 241 24.27 -20.31 -33.03
CA THR A 241 24.45 -18.87 -32.77
C THR A 241 23.10 -18.15 -32.77
N GLU A 242 22.23 -18.44 -33.75
CA GLU A 242 20.91 -17.83 -33.86
C GLU A 242 20.00 -18.22 -32.69
N ALA A 243 19.94 -19.50 -32.33
CA ALA A 243 19.15 -19.98 -31.21
C ALA A 243 19.60 -19.38 -29.87
N MET A 244 20.92 -19.26 -29.64
CA MET A 244 21.45 -18.66 -28.45
C MET A 244 21.20 -17.15 -28.40
N GLU A 245 21.31 -16.44 -29.53
CA GLU A 245 21.02 -15.01 -29.59
C GLU A 245 19.53 -14.73 -29.33
N LYS A 246 18.63 -15.53 -29.92
CA LYS A 246 17.19 -15.48 -29.67
C LYS A 246 16.84 -15.73 -28.20
N ALA A 247 17.46 -16.72 -27.57
CA ALA A 247 17.29 -16.98 -26.14
C ALA A 247 17.78 -15.82 -25.26
N LYS A 248 18.92 -15.21 -25.60
CA LYS A 248 19.42 -14.00 -24.91
C LYS A 248 18.47 -12.83 -25.07
N GLN A 249 17.96 -12.58 -26.29
CA GLN A 249 16.98 -11.51 -26.53
C GLN A 249 15.71 -11.73 -25.71
N THR A 250 15.22 -12.94 -25.60
CA THR A 250 14.06 -13.28 -24.75
C THR A 250 14.34 -13.01 -23.28
N MET A 251 15.58 -13.31 -22.83
CA MET A 251 15.97 -13.02 -21.45
C MET A 251 16.08 -11.50 -21.21
N VAL A 252 16.61 -10.73 -22.17
CA VAL A 252 16.62 -9.25 -22.12
C VAL A 252 15.19 -8.71 -22.01
N GLN A 253 14.27 -9.21 -22.83
CA GLN A 253 12.85 -8.81 -22.79
C GLN A 253 12.20 -9.16 -21.45
N THR A 254 12.52 -10.33 -20.89
CA THR A 254 12.00 -10.76 -19.59
C THR A 254 12.46 -9.81 -18.45
N LEU A 255 13.66 -9.28 -18.54
CA LEU A 255 14.22 -8.33 -17.58
C LEU A 255 13.87 -6.85 -17.89
N GLU A 256 13.19 -6.61 -19.01
CA GLU A 256 12.78 -5.25 -19.38
C GLU A 256 11.87 -4.64 -18.31
N GLY A 257 12.07 -3.38 -18.00
CA GLY A 257 11.32 -2.68 -16.92
C GLY A 257 11.90 -2.89 -15.50
N THR A 258 12.65 -3.98 -15.25
CA THR A 258 13.25 -4.20 -13.92
C THR A 258 14.49 -3.33 -13.65
N GLY A 259 15.08 -2.74 -14.73
CA GLY A 259 16.34 -2.01 -14.67
C GLY A 259 17.54 -2.87 -14.27
N VAL A 260 17.44 -4.18 -14.32
CA VAL A 260 18.55 -5.14 -14.19
C VAL A 260 19.03 -5.48 -15.60
N ARG A 261 20.34 -5.36 -15.83
CA ARG A 261 20.92 -5.68 -17.12
C ARG A 261 21.12 -7.18 -17.27
N CYS A 262 20.81 -7.70 -18.44
CA CYS A 262 21.08 -9.07 -18.81
C CYS A 262 22.57 -9.21 -19.19
N PRO A 263 23.38 -10.02 -18.48
CA PRO A 263 24.76 -10.30 -18.86
C PRO A 263 24.84 -11.12 -20.16
N TYR A 264 25.97 -11.00 -20.86
CA TYR A 264 26.19 -11.75 -22.11
C TYR A 264 26.42 -13.25 -21.93
N ASP A 265 26.86 -13.68 -20.76
CA ASP A 265 27.29 -15.03 -20.43
C ASP A 265 26.24 -15.87 -19.68
N ILE A 266 24.97 -15.64 -19.95
CA ILE A 266 23.84 -16.41 -19.36
C ILE A 266 23.93 -17.88 -19.72
N PHE A 267 24.33 -18.19 -20.96
CA PHE A 267 24.51 -19.53 -21.44
C PHE A 267 25.99 -19.81 -21.73
N SER A 268 26.40 -21.07 -21.59
CA SER A 268 27.71 -21.52 -22.03
C SER A 268 27.86 -21.28 -23.55
N SER A 269 29.08 -20.91 -23.98
CA SER A 269 29.35 -20.69 -25.41
C SER A 269 29.46 -21.97 -26.23
N GLN A 270 29.38 -23.13 -25.57
CA GLN A 270 29.50 -24.46 -26.20
C GLN A 270 28.18 -25.21 -26.13
N TRP A 271 27.86 -25.95 -27.17
CA TRP A 271 26.74 -26.87 -27.20
C TRP A 271 27.11 -28.20 -26.50
N PRO A 272 26.24 -28.85 -25.71
CA PRO A 272 24.88 -28.37 -25.35
C PRO A 272 24.91 -27.12 -24.50
N ALA A 273 24.01 -26.19 -24.83
CA ALA A 273 23.87 -24.95 -24.05
C ALA A 273 23.53 -25.29 -22.62
N LYS A 274 24.21 -24.66 -21.70
CA LYS A 274 23.96 -24.78 -20.25
C LYS A 274 23.83 -23.41 -19.63
N ILE A 275 22.89 -23.30 -18.74
CA ILE A 275 22.72 -22.08 -17.93
C ILE A 275 24.00 -21.84 -17.09
N ASN A 276 24.52 -20.62 -17.14
CA ASN A 276 25.52 -20.17 -16.20
C ASN A 276 24.82 -19.83 -14.88
N ARG A 277 24.83 -20.78 -13.93
CA ARG A 277 24.16 -20.62 -12.64
C ARG A 277 24.62 -19.39 -11.89
N LYS A 278 25.92 -19.11 -11.91
CA LYS A 278 26.47 -17.93 -11.23
C LYS A 278 25.88 -16.63 -11.76
N THR A 279 25.76 -16.51 -13.08
CA THR A 279 25.16 -15.33 -13.72
C THR A 279 23.68 -15.17 -13.38
N ILE A 280 22.93 -16.27 -13.34
CA ILE A 280 21.50 -16.24 -12.94
C ILE A 280 21.37 -15.85 -11.46
N ASP A 281 22.22 -16.39 -10.57
CA ASP A 281 22.23 -16.00 -9.15
C ASP A 281 22.57 -14.52 -8.97
N GLU A 282 23.50 -13.97 -9.77
CA GLU A 282 23.82 -12.54 -9.77
C GLU A 282 22.62 -11.67 -10.20
N ILE A 283 21.86 -12.10 -11.22
CA ILE A 283 20.63 -11.44 -11.65
C ILE A 283 19.56 -11.50 -10.53
N ASP A 284 19.38 -12.67 -9.94
CA ASP A 284 18.41 -12.87 -8.84
C ASP A 284 18.72 -11.96 -7.65
N GLN A 285 19.98 -11.90 -7.22
CA GLN A 285 20.43 -11.00 -6.16
C GLN A 285 20.25 -9.52 -6.52
N ALA A 286 20.50 -9.14 -7.78
CA ALA A 286 20.30 -7.77 -8.24
C ALA A 286 18.81 -7.40 -8.21
N LEU A 287 17.92 -8.30 -8.63
CA LEU A 287 16.47 -8.13 -8.56
C LEU A 287 16.01 -8.01 -7.09
N GLU A 288 16.49 -8.91 -6.22
CA GLU A 288 16.14 -8.86 -4.80
C GLU A 288 16.59 -7.55 -4.12
N THR A 289 17.79 -7.07 -4.44
CA THR A 289 18.29 -5.81 -3.91
C THR A 289 17.44 -4.63 -4.38
N LYS A 290 17.05 -4.62 -5.66
CA LYS A 290 16.19 -3.57 -6.20
C LYS A 290 14.78 -3.60 -5.62
N LEU A 291 14.18 -4.79 -5.46
CA LEU A 291 12.88 -4.96 -4.83
C LEU A 291 12.90 -4.38 -3.41
N LYS A 292 13.85 -4.81 -2.57
CA LYS A 292 13.98 -4.30 -1.20
C LYS A 292 14.17 -2.78 -1.15
N THR A 293 14.98 -2.23 -2.07
CA THR A 293 15.18 -0.78 -2.14
C THR A 293 13.90 -0.06 -2.58
N GLY A 294 13.22 -0.57 -3.60
CA GLY A 294 11.97 -0.03 -4.11
C GLY A 294 10.85 -0.08 -3.07
N GLU A 295 10.70 -1.19 -2.36
CA GLU A 295 9.75 -1.34 -1.25
C GLU A 295 9.99 -0.28 -0.15
N ILE A 296 11.23 -0.06 0.23
CA ILE A 296 11.60 0.97 1.23
C ILE A 296 11.27 2.37 0.72
N GLU A 297 11.61 2.68 -0.53
CA GLU A 297 11.33 3.98 -1.15
C GLU A 297 9.82 4.22 -1.28
N HIS A 298 9.07 3.20 -1.67
CA HIS A 298 7.61 3.25 -1.74
C HIS A 298 6.99 3.50 -0.35
N MET A 299 7.40 2.75 0.66
CA MET A 299 6.93 2.92 2.04
C MET A 299 7.23 4.32 2.58
N LEU A 300 8.44 4.85 2.33
CA LEU A 300 8.82 6.21 2.74
C LEU A 300 7.97 7.28 2.05
N LEU A 301 7.74 7.14 0.75
CA LEU A 301 6.89 8.06 -0.01
C LEU A 301 5.46 8.05 0.51
N LEU A 302 4.91 6.86 0.73
CA LEU A 302 3.56 6.67 1.23
C LEU A 302 3.40 7.23 2.66
N ALA A 303 4.33 6.91 3.56
CA ALA A 303 4.31 7.42 4.92
C ALA A 303 4.43 8.95 4.98
N THR A 304 5.22 9.55 4.09
CA THR A 304 5.34 11.01 3.98
C THR A 304 4.01 11.66 3.58
N LYS A 305 3.23 11.01 2.72
CA LYS A 305 1.90 11.49 2.32
C LYS A 305 0.85 11.26 3.41
N LEU A 306 0.92 10.13 4.09
CA LEU A 306 -0.06 9.70 5.10
C LEU A 306 0.14 10.37 6.46
N GLY A 307 1.39 10.64 6.87
CA GLY A 307 1.71 11.16 8.19
C GLY A 307 0.91 12.41 8.57
N PRO A 308 0.90 13.46 7.74
CA PRO A 308 0.14 14.69 8.03
C PRO A 308 -1.38 14.48 8.09
N LEU A 309 -1.90 13.44 7.41
CA LEU A 309 -3.34 13.15 7.39
C LEU A 309 -3.81 12.42 8.64
N ARG A 310 -2.92 11.74 9.36
CA ARG A 310 -3.29 10.91 10.50
C ARG A 310 -4.02 11.68 11.59
N GLU A 311 -3.42 12.76 12.10
CA GLU A 311 -4.02 13.59 13.15
C GLU A 311 -5.35 14.17 12.67
N ARG A 312 -5.38 14.64 11.43
CA ARG A 312 -6.60 15.19 10.83
C ARG A 312 -7.69 14.13 10.70
N CYS A 313 -7.37 12.89 10.32
CA CYS A 313 -8.33 11.78 10.30
C CYS A 313 -8.92 11.50 11.69
N GLU A 314 -8.10 11.52 12.76
CA GLU A 314 -8.57 11.30 14.13
C GLU A 314 -9.58 12.38 14.57
N GLU A 315 -9.29 13.65 14.28
CA GLU A 315 -10.19 14.77 14.57
C GLU A 315 -11.50 14.66 13.79
N ILE A 316 -11.39 14.40 12.49
CA ILE A 316 -12.56 14.35 11.60
C ILE A 316 -13.48 13.19 11.95
N VAL A 317 -12.94 12.00 12.23
CA VAL A 317 -13.79 10.87 12.66
C VAL A 317 -14.60 11.22 13.90
N ARG A 318 -14.01 11.92 14.86
CA ARG A 318 -14.72 12.40 16.05
C ARG A 318 -15.83 13.38 15.70
N SER A 319 -15.52 14.39 14.89
CA SER A 319 -16.48 15.39 14.45
C SER A 319 -17.61 14.80 13.59
N LEU A 320 -17.32 13.81 12.77
CA LEU A 320 -18.34 13.09 11.99
C LEU A 320 -19.28 12.30 12.90
N ILE A 321 -18.79 11.66 13.96
CA ILE A 321 -19.64 10.97 14.95
C ILE A 321 -20.57 11.97 15.65
N GLU A 322 -20.10 13.17 15.93
CA GLU A 322 -20.94 14.24 16.48
C GLU A 322 -21.96 14.75 15.43
N PHE A 323 -21.55 14.89 14.18
CA PHE A 323 -22.40 15.34 13.09
C PHE A 323 -23.55 14.35 12.79
N ASP A 324 -23.30 13.06 12.94
CA ASP A 324 -24.29 12.00 12.75
C ASP A 324 -25.55 12.18 13.62
N GLN A 325 -25.43 12.80 14.78
CA GLN A 325 -26.59 13.10 15.64
C GLN A 325 -27.62 13.97 14.92
N TRP A 326 -27.17 14.93 14.12
CA TRP A 326 -28.04 15.84 13.39
C TRP A 326 -28.80 15.12 12.30
N ILE A 327 -28.15 14.16 11.61
CA ILE A 327 -28.78 13.30 10.59
C ILE A 327 -29.87 12.47 11.24
N CYS A 328 -29.55 11.78 12.33
CA CYS A 328 -30.52 10.93 13.04
C CYS A 328 -31.73 11.73 13.58
N ILE A 329 -31.49 12.88 14.18
CA ILE A 329 -32.55 13.75 14.70
C ILE A 329 -33.42 14.27 13.56
N ALA A 330 -32.83 14.75 12.48
CA ALA A 330 -33.56 15.28 11.34
C ALA A 330 -34.46 14.24 10.67
N GLN A 331 -33.92 13.05 10.37
CA GLN A 331 -34.70 11.97 9.78
C GLN A 331 -35.86 11.53 10.68
N TRP A 332 -35.58 11.39 11.97
CA TRP A 332 -36.61 11.02 12.95
C TRP A 332 -37.71 12.09 13.05
N ALA A 333 -37.32 13.39 13.09
CA ALA A 333 -38.24 14.52 13.21
C ALA A 333 -39.10 14.69 11.96
N VAL A 334 -38.50 14.62 10.78
CA VAL A 334 -39.23 14.73 9.49
C VAL A 334 -40.19 13.57 9.32
N ALA A 335 -39.76 12.33 9.61
CA ALA A 335 -40.64 11.16 9.50
C ALA A 335 -41.87 11.23 10.41
N ARG A 336 -41.78 11.99 11.50
CA ARG A 336 -42.87 12.16 12.50
C ARG A 336 -43.53 13.51 12.45
N GLN A 337 -43.18 14.34 11.46
CA GLN A 337 -43.73 15.68 11.31
C GLN A 337 -43.57 16.54 12.57
N CYS A 338 -42.39 16.44 13.19
CA CYS A 338 -42.08 17.24 14.38
C CYS A 338 -41.78 18.69 13.99
N VAL A 339 -42.06 19.60 14.90
CA VAL A 339 -41.74 21.02 14.77
C VAL A 339 -40.59 21.38 15.69
N LEU A 340 -39.81 22.41 15.32
CA LEU A 340 -38.75 22.93 16.16
C LEU A 340 -39.32 23.69 17.36
N PRO A 341 -38.78 23.47 18.58
CA PRO A 341 -39.22 24.20 19.75
C PRO A 341 -38.85 25.68 19.64
N GLU A 342 -39.72 26.54 20.11
CA GLU A 342 -39.40 27.96 20.34
C GLU A 342 -38.93 28.13 21.79
N PHE A 343 -37.91 28.96 21.97
CA PHE A 343 -37.45 29.27 23.31
C PHE A 343 -38.31 30.37 23.92
N VAL A 344 -38.81 30.14 25.13
CA VAL A 344 -39.60 31.09 25.91
C VAL A 344 -38.83 31.39 27.20
N ASP A 345 -39.06 32.60 27.72
CA ASP A 345 -38.36 33.08 28.92
C ASP A 345 -38.76 32.33 30.20
N HIS A 346 -39.99 31.82 30.24
CA HIS A 346 -40.51 31.12 31.40
C HIS A 346 -41.42 29.96 31.03
N GLY A 347 -41.22 28.80 31.67
CA GLY A 347 -42.07 27.62 31.60
C GLY A 347 -41.91 26.80 30.36
N ILE A 348 -42.74 25.76 30.23
CA ILE A 348 -42.84 24.89 29.05
C ILE A 348 -44.28 24.99 28.57
N TYR A 349 -44.45 25.39 27.32
CA TYR A 349 -45.73 25.44 26.67
C TYR A 349 -45.77 24.41 25.53
N VAL A 350 -46.75 23.49 25.56
CA VAL A 350 -46.91 22.44 24.55
C VAL A 350 -48.28 22.56 23.92
N GLU A 351 -48.33 22.87 22.62
CA GLU A 351 -49.53 22.88 21.81
C GLU A 351 -49.62 21.61 20.95
N GLN A 352 -50.74 20.91 20.98
CA GLN A 352 -50.96 19.67 20.23
C GLN A 352 -49.88 18.59 20.43
N GLY A 353 -49.45 18.35 21.66
CA GLY A 353 -48.47 17.32 21.98
C GLY A 353 -48.94 15.92 21.52
N ARG A 354 -48.03 15.19 20.89
CA ARG A 354 -48.24 13.79 20.48
C ARG A 354 -47.40 12.85 21.36
N HIS A 355 -48.01 11.76 21.80
CA HIS A 355 -47.31 10.68 22.41
C HIS A 355 -46.75 9.74 21.33
N LEU A 356 -45.46 9.48 21.32
CA LEU A 356 -44.75 8.77 20.24
C LEU A 356 -44.47 7.30 20.58
N LEU A 357 -45.26 6.69 21.46
CA LEU A 357 -45.19 5.24 21.73
C LEU A 357 -45.99 4.47 20.71
#